data_d080b4e3e117a6b6c67ef2ba61134c61
#
_entry.id   d080b4e3e117a6b6c67ef2ba61134c61
#
_cell.length_a   1.000
_cell.length_b   1.000
_cell.length_c   1.000
_cell.angle_alpha   90.00
_cell.angle_beta   90.00
_cell.angle_gamma   90.00
#
_symmetry.space_group_name_H-M   'P 1'
#
loop_
_entity.id
_entity.type
_entity.pdbx_description
1 polymer ?
#
loop_
_entity_poly.entity_id
_entity_poly.type
_entity_poly.pdbx_seq_one_letter_code
_entity_poly.pdbx_strand_id
1 'polypeptide(L)'
;NVEKQLIRKIGLDPARYKLADGSGLSLYNYLSAELVVKLLRYAYLNGNIMDHLKHSLPIGGVDGTLKKRMKNSFVHGNVKAKTGTLTGIISLAGYCTAANGHELCFAIINNGIMHGNNARHFADKVCTLLCQP
;
A
#
# COMPACT_ATOMS: atom_id res chain seq x y z
N ASN A 1 21.96 -3.37 -10.64
CA ASN A 1 20.75 -2.60 -10.43
C ASN A 1 20.30 -2.76 -8.97
N VAL A 2 20.19 -1.65 -8.24
CA VAL A 2 19.89 -1.60 -6.79
C VAL A 2 18.51 -2.24 -6.50
N GLU A 3 17.51 -1.98 -7.33
CA GLU A 3 16.16 -2.53 -7.18
C GLU A 3 16.15 -4.06 -7.20
N LYS A 4 16.87 -4.68 -8.13
CA LYS A 4 17.01 -6.15 -8.20
C LYS A 4 17.71 -6.73 -6.97
N GLN A 5 18.69 -6.01 -6.42
CA GLN A 5 19.35 -6.42 -5.18
C GLN A 5 18.40 -6.37 -3.98
N LEU A 6 17.58 -5.31 -3.89
CA LEU A 6 16.57 -5.18 -2.84
C LEU A 6 15.51 -6.29 -2.95
N ILE A 7 15.02 -6.59 -4.16
CA ILE A 7 14.05 -7.66 -4.39
C ILE A 7 14.61 -9.01 -3.92
N ARG A 8 15.89 -9.33 -4.23
CA ARG A 8 16.54 -10.55 -3.70
C ARG A 8 16.66 -10.53 -2.17
N LYS A 9 17.05 -9.38 -1.60
CA LYS A 9 17.21 -9.22 -0.15
C LYS A 9 15.91 -9.48 0.63
N ILE A 10 14.76 -9.14 0.05
CA ILE A 10 13.45 -9.42 0.65
C ILE A 10 12.90 -10.81 0.29
N GLY A 11 13.72 -11.67 -0.31
CA GLY A 11 13.39 -13.08 -0.56
C GLY A 11 12.51 -13.31 -1.79
N LEU A 12 12.64 -12.47 -2.83
CA LEU A 12 11.90 -12.63 -4.09
C LEU A 12 12.85 -12.73 -5.28
N ASP A 13 12.37 -13.36 -6.36
CA ASP A 13 13.10 -13.44 -7.62
C ASP A 13 12.84 -12.19 -8.48
N PRO A 14 13.88 -11.36 -8.76
CA PRO A 14 13.73 -10.18 -9.59
C PRO A 14 13.26 -10.43 -11.02
N ALA A 15 13.45 -11.66 -11.55
CA ALA A 15 13.01 -11.99 -12.89
C ALA A 15 11.48 -11.99 -13.06
N ARG A 16 10.75 -12.09 -11.95
CA ARG A 16 9.27 -12.07 -11.92
C ARG A 16 8.69 -10.67 -12.04
N TYR A 17 9.50 -9.62 -11.96
CA TYR A 17 9.07 -8.23 -11.88
C TYR A 17 9.74 -7.37 -12.94
N LYS A 18 9.04 -6.34 -13.39
CA LYS A 18 9.58 -5.33 -14.28
C LYS A 18 9.29 -3.95 -13.72
N LEU A 19 10.33 -3.21 -13.45
CA LEU A 19 10.27 -1.81 -13.03
C LEU A 19 10.78 -0.97 -14.21
N ALA A 20 9.85 -0.35 -14.91
CA ALA A 20 10.14 0.41 -16.12
C ALA A 20 10.49 1.86 -15.82
N ASP A 21 9.93 2.42 -14.75
CA ASP A 21 10.22 3.76 -14.28
C ASP A 21 10.09 3.89 -12.75
N GLY A 22 10.60 4.98 -12.19
CA GLY A 22 10.48 5.31 -10.77
C GLY A 22 9.25 6.16 -10.42
N SER A 23 8.51 6.66 -11.42
CA SER A 23 7.32 7.48 -11.18
C SER A 23 6.08 6.65 -10.82
N GLY A 24 6.08 5.37 -11.20
CA GLY A 24 4.95 4.47 -11.05
C GLY A 24 3.82 4.68 -12.08
N LEU A 25 4.03 5.54 -13.09
CA LEU A 25 3.01 5.85 -14.10
C LEU A 25 3.11 4.97 -15.35
N SER A 26 4.22 4.26 -15.55
CA SER A 26 4.37 3.38 -16.70
C SER A 26 3.48 2.14 -16.58
N LEU A 27 2.71 1.87 -17.64
CA LEU A 27 1.95 0.63 -17.77
C LEU A 27 2.83 -0.63 -17.89
N TYR A 28 4.13 -0.44 -18.10
CA TYR A 28 5.12 -1.52 -18.18
C TYR A 28 5.76 -1.87 -16.83
N ASN A 29 5.30 -1.25 -15.74
CA ASN A 29 5.64 -1.69 -14.38
C ASN A 29 4.82 -2.93 -14.04
N TYR A 30 5.48 -4.08 -13.92
CA TYR A 30 4.86 -5.34 -13.50
C TYR A 30 5.35 -5.71 -12.11
N LEU A 31 4.45 -5.65 -11.14
CA LEU A 31 4.73 -6.00 -9.75
C LEU A 31 3.51 -6.71 -9.11
N SER A 32 3.74 -7.36 -7.99
CA SER A 32 2.68 -8.05 -7.26
C SER A 32 2.40 -7.39 -5.90
N ALA A 33 1.23 -7.64 -5.34
CA ALA A 33 0.91 -7.25 -3.97
C ALA A 33 1.90 -7.88 -2.97
N GLU A 34 2.38 -9.10 -3.23
CA GLU A 34 3.41 -9.76 -2.42
C GLU A 34 4.72 -8.93 -2.37
N LEU A 35 5.19 -8.44 -3.52
CA LEU A 35 6.39 -7.59 -3.57
C LEU A 35 6.21 -6.35 -2.71
N VAL A 36 5.05 -5.68 -2.82
CA VAL A 36 4.77 -4.46 -2.07
C VAL A 36 4.69 -4.74 -0.56
N VAL A 37 3.99 -5.80 -0.14
CA VAL A 37 3.91 -6.19 1.28
C VAL A 37 5.28 -6.55 1.84
N LYS A 38 6.11 -7.30 1.12
CA LYS A 38 7.47 -7.64 1.58
C LYS A 38 8.35 -6.40 1.68
N LEU A 39 8.20 -5.44 0.77
CA LEU A 39 8.90 -4.15 0.84
C LEU A 39 8.45 -3.32 2.05
N LEU A 40 7.15 -3.23 2.31
CA LEU A 40 6.61 -2.55 3.48
C LEU A 40 7.10 -3.21 4.78
N ARG A 41 7.09 -4.54 4.84
CA ARG A 41 7.65 -5.28 5.98
C ARG A 41 9.14 -5.03 6.17
N TYR A 42 9.91 -5.02 5.08
CA TYR A 42 11.34 -4.69 5.14
C TYR A 42 11.57 -3.28 5.69
N ALA A 43 10.80 -2.29 5.21
CA ALA A 43 10.87 -0.93 5.73
C ALA A 43 10.51 -0.86 7.22
N TYR A 44 9.47 -1.56 7.66
CA TYR A 44 9.06 -1.65 9.06
C TYR A 44 10.17 -2.17 9.98
N LEU A 45 10.88 -3.22 9.54
CA LEU A 45 11.98 -3.81 10.29
C LEU A 45 13.28 -2.98 10.29
N ASN A 46 13.33 -1.88 9.51
CA ASN A 46 14.44 -0.97 9.43
C ASN A 46 14.00 0.43 9.92
N GLY A 47 14.19 0.71 11.20
CA GLY A 47 13.68 1.92 11.86
C GLY A 47 13.98 3.23 11.13
N ASN A 48 15.23 3.40 10.64
CA ASN A 48 15.60 4.61 9.88
C ASN A 48 14.76 4.82 8.61
N ILE A 49 14.34 3.73 7.93
CA ILE A 49 13.48 3.81 6.75
C ILE A 49 12.03 4.04 7.20
N MET A 50 11.60 3.31 8.22
CA MET A 50 10.20 3.32 8.68
C MET A 50 9.77 4.69 9.18
N ASP A 51 10.61 5.38 9.94
CA ASP A 51 10.27 6.70 10.49
C ASP A 51 9.98 7.70 9.36
N HIS A 52 10.81 7.75 8.33
CA HIS A 52 10.60 8.62 7.18
C HIS A 52 9.40 8.17 6.33
N LEU A 53 9.29 6.87 6.04
CA LEU A 53 8.21 6.32 5.23
C LEU A 53 6.85 6.57 5.88
N LYS A 54 6.69 6.25 7.17
CA LYS A 54 5.42 6.38 7.90
C LYS A 54 4.92 7.82 7.95
N HIS A 55 5.83 8.80 8.10
CA HIS A 55 5.50 10.22 8.08
C HIS A 55 5.13 10.75 6.68
N SER A 56 5.57 10.09 5.63
CA SER A 56 5.26 10.47 4.24
C SER A 56 3.91 9.94 3.73
N LEU A 57 3.32 8.98 4.43
CA LEU A 57 2.07 8.34 4.00
C LEU A 57 0.84 9.16 4.41
N PRO A 58 -0.14 9.35 3.51
CA PRO A 58 -1.46 9.88 3.85
C PRO A 58 -2.14 9.09 4.95
N ILE A 59 -2.87 9.80 5.82
CA ILE A 59 -3.59 9.23 6.97
C ILE A 59 -5.09 9.16 6.65
N GLY A 60 -5.68 8.00 6.85
CA GLY A 60 -7.11 7.76 6.62
C GLY A 60 -8.01 8.74 7.35
N GLY A 61 -8.89 9.42 6.59
CA GLY A 61 -9.83 10.43 7.10
C GLY A 61 -9.22 11.76 7.50
N VAL A 62 -7.89 11.92 7.49
CA VAL A 62 -7.17 13.08 8.04
C VAL A 62 -6.56 13.95 6.94
N ASP A 63 -5.67 13.38 6.10
CA ASP A 63 -4.92 14.19 5.15
C ASP A 63 -4.71 13.52 3.78
N GLY A 64 -4.02 14.25 2.90
CA GLY A 64 -3.59 13.80 1.58
C GLY A 64 -4.73 13.18 0.76
N THR A 65 -4.41 12.13 0.02
CA THR A 65 -5.36 11.41 -0.85
C THR A 65 -6.41 10.60 -0.09
N LEU A 66 -6.24 10.42 1.22
CA LEU A 66 -7.17 9.71 2.10
C LEU A 66 -8.06 10.63 2.94
N LYS A 67 -7.91 11.95 2.85
CA LYS A 67 -8.65 12.93 3.66
C LYS A 67 -10.18 12.75 3.60
N LYS A 68 -10.71 12.41 2.43
CA LYS A 68 -12.15 12.23 2.20
C LYS A 68 -12.61 10.76 2.27
N ARG A 69 -11.70 9.85 2.61
CA ARG A 69 -11.92 8.40 2.70
C ARG A 69 -11.72 7.93 4.14
N MET A 70 -12.14 6.71 4.47
CA MET A 70 -11.83 6.05 5.75
C MET A 70 -12.22 6.88 6.97
N LYS A 71 -13.47 7.35 7.00
CA LYS A 71 -13.98 8.24 8.08
C LYS A 71 -14.61 7.48 9.25
N ASN A 72 -14.79 6.15 9.15
CA ASN A 72 -15.32 5.38 10.28
C ASN A 72 -14.29 5.22 11.40
N SER A 73 -14.76 4.93 12.61
CA SER A 73 -13.95 4.92 13.83
C SER A 73 -12.77 3.94 13.82
N PHE A 74 -12.83 2.86 13.06
CA PHE A 74 -11.76 1.85 13.04
C PHE A 74 -10.56 2.27 12.18
N VAL A 75 -10.81 2.98 11.08
CA VAL A 75 -9.79 3.34 10.09
C VAL A 75 -9.36 4.80 10.15
N HIS A 76 -10.20 5.68 10.71
CA HIS A 76 -9.90 7.10 10.85
C HIS A 76 -8.66 7.31 11.74
N GLY A 77 -7.65 7.99 11.23
CA GLY A 77 -6.39 8.21 11.94
C GLY A 77 -5.50 6.98 12.10
N ASN A 78 -6.00 5.79 11.78
CA ASN A 78 -5.31 4.50 11.95
C ASN A 78 -4.56 4.10 10.69
N VAL A 79 -5.25 4.03 9.54
CA VAL A 79 -4.64 3.61 8.27
C VAL A 79 -3.69 4.69 7.75
N LYS A 80 -2.45 4.30 7.44
CA LYS A 80 -1.43 5.15 6.80
C LYS A 80 -1.01 4.47 5.51
N ALA A 81 -1.42 5.01 4.36
CA ALA A 81 -1.26 4.29 3.10
C ALA A 81 -1.08 5.22 1.89
N LYS A 82 -0.35 4.72 0.90
CA LYS A 82 -0.18 5.34 -0.41
C LYS A 82 -1.21 4.80 -1.38
N THR A 83 -1.90 5.70 -2.07
CA THR A 83 -2.80 5.38 -3.17
C THR A 83 -2.05 5.27 -4.49
N GLY A 84 -2.55 4.44 -5.41
CA GLY A 84 -2.15 4.42 -6.81
C GLY A 84 -3.38 4.45 -7.71
N THR A 85 -3.30 5.23 -8.79
CA THR A 85 -4.38 5.35 -9.77
C THR A 85 -3.80 5.46 -11.16
N LEU A 86 -4.14 4.49 -12.00
CA LEU A 86 -3.96 4.53 -13.45
C LEU A 86 -5.27 4.16 -14.11
N THR A 87 -5.39 4.34 -15.43
CA THR A 87 -6.57 3.88 -16.16
C THR A 87 -6.77 2.38 -15.94
N GLY A 88 -7.91 2.01 -15.37
CA GLY A 88 -8.25 0.62 -15.08
C GLY A 88 -7.50 -0.02 -13.90
N ILE A 89 -6.65 0.74 -13.16
CA ILE A 89 -5.89 0.20 -12.04
C ILE A 89 -6.05 1.12 -10.83
N ILE A 90 -6.48 0.55 -9.71
CA ILE A 90 -6.62 1.24 -8.42
C ILE A 90 -5.90 0.43 -7.36
N SER A 91 -5.00 1.06 -6.63
CA SER A 91 -4.23 0.39 -5.57
C SER A 91 -4.20 1.20 -4.28
N LEU A 92 -3.94 0.49 -3.18
CA LEU A 92 -3.71 1.03 -1.86
C LEU A 92 -2.73 0.12 -1.12
N ALA A 93 -1.68 0.68 -0.55
CA ALA A 93 -0.71 -0.08 0.23
C ALA A 93 -0.17 0.73 1.40
N GLY A 94 0.01 0.10 2.54
CA GLY A 94 0.48 0.79 3.74
C GLY A 94 0.36 -0.05 5.00
N TYR A 95 0.07 0.64 6.10
CA TYR A 95 0.04 0.08 7.45
C TYR A 95 -1.26 0.43 8.17
N CYS A 96 -1.67 -0.43 9.07
CA CYS A 96 -2.74 -0.16 10.04
C CYS A 96 -2.51 -0.97 11.31
N THR A 97 -3.15 -0.55 12.40
CA THR A 97 -3.16 -1.30 13.66
C THR A 97 -4.48 -2.05 13.78
N ALA A 98 -4.42 -3.36 13.94
CA ALA A 98 -5.59 -4.20 14.22
C ALA A 98 -6.14 -3.96 15.62
N ALA A 99 -7.39 -4.38 15.88
CA ALA A 99 -8.04 -4.20 17.19
C ALA A 99 -7.28 -4.87 18.37
N ASN A 100 -6.52 -5.93 18.09
CA ASN A 100 -5.67 -6.60 19.08
C ASN A 100 -4.31 -5.91 19.30
N GLY A 101 -4.07 -4.74 18.70
CA GLY A 101 -2.84 -3.97 18.81
C GLY A 101 -1.71 -4.38 17.86
N HIS A 102 -1.89 -5.40 17.03
CA HIS A 102 -0.88 -5.80 16.06
C HIS A 102 -0.78 -4.80 14.90
N GLU A 103 0.45 -4.40 14.58
CA GLU A 103 0.73 -3.63 13.37
C GLU A 103 0.66 -4.56 12.15
N LEU A 104 -0.11 -4.16 11.16
CA LEU A 104 -0.28 -4.87 9.90
C LEU A 104 0.28 -4.04 8.75
N CYS A 105 0.89 -4.69 7.76
CA CYS A 105 1.11 -4.09 6.46
C CYS A 105 0.25 -4.79 5.41
N PHE A 106 -0.25 -4.03 4.45
CA PHE A 106 -1.14 -4.53 3.42
C PHE A 106 -0.86 -3.93 2.05
N ALA A 107 -1.23 -4.64 1.00
CA ALA A 107 -1.24 -4.14 -0.37
C ALA A 107 -2.46 -4.68 -1.12
N ILE A 108 -3.23 -3.79 -1.72
CA ILE A 108 -4.41 -4.08 -2.51
C ILE A 108 -4.18 -3.52 -3.90
N ILE A 109 -4.23 -4.37 -4.93
CA ILE A 109 -4.06 -3.98 -6.34
C ILE A 109 -5.25 -4.50 -7.11
N ASN A 110 -6.07 -3.60 -7.63
CA ASN A 110 -7.22 -3.92 -8.47
C ASN A 110 -6.90 -3.56 -9.91
N ASN A 111 -6.99 -4.54 -10.82
CA ASN A 111 -6.79 -4.38 -12.25
C ASN A 111 -8.12 -4.58 -13.00
N GLY A 112 -8.22 -4.03 -14.22
CA GLY A 112 -9.40 -4.19 -15.06
C GLY A 112 -10.64 -3.47 -14.52
N ILE A 113 -10.45 -2.36 -13.82
CA ILE A 113 -11.51 -1.63 -13.14
C ILE A 113 -12.18 -0.65 -14.10
N MET A 114 -13.50 -0.81 -14.33
CA MET A 114 -14.31 0.14 -15.10
C MET A 114 -14.69 1.38 -14.27
N HIS A 115 -15.00 1.18 -12.97
CA HIS A 115 -15.42 2.24 -12.06
C HIS A 115 -14.51 2.34 -10.85
N GLY A 116 -13.58 3.29 -10.87
CA GLY A 116 -12.55 3.44 -9.83
C GLY A 116 -13.11 3.63 -8.41
N ASN A 117 -14.29 4.23 -8.26
CA ASN A 117 -14.90 4.42 -6.94
C ASN A 117 -15.27 3.08 -6.28
N ASN A 118 -15.70 2.08 -7.05
CA ASN A 118 -16.02 0.74 -6.51
C ASN A 118 -14.76 0.09 -5.92
N ALA A 119 -13.62 0.19 -6.63
CA ALA A 119 -12.36 -0.34 -6.14
C ALA A 119 -11.84 0.42 -4.90
N ARG A 120 -12.05 1.73 -4.83
CA ARG A 120 -11.72 2.53 -3.63
C ARG A 120 -12.57 2.11 -2.44
N HIS A 121 -13.89 1.97 -2.61
CA HIS A 121 -14.79 1.50 -1.56
C HIS A 121 -14.45 0.08 -1.11
N PHE A 122 -14.08 -0.81 -2.05
CA PHE A 122 -13.61 -2.15 -1.71
C PHE A 122 -12.36 -2.10 -0.83
N ALA A 123 -11.36 -1.32 -1.22
CA ALA A 123 -10.14 -1.15 -0.42
C ALA A 123 -10.43 -0.58 0.98
N ASP A 124 -11.34 0.41 1.09
CA ASP A 124 -11.74 0.99 2.38
C ASP A 124 -12.44 -0.04 3.28
N LYS A 125 -13.28 -0.91 2.72
CA LYS A 125 -13.92 -2.02 3.45
C LYS A 125 -12.89 -3.05 3.92
N VAL A 126 -11.93 -3.43 3.08
CA VAL A 126 -10.84 -4.34 3.48
C VAL A 126 -10.06 -3.74 4.65
N CYS A 127 -9.67 -2.46 4.58
CA CYS A 127 -9.00 -1.79 5.69
C CYS A 127 -9.85 -1.77 6.96
N THR A 128 -11.15 -1.55 6.84
CA THR A 128 -12.08 -1.61 7.99
C THR A 128 -12.07 -3.00 8.63
N LEU A 129 -12.14 -4.07 7.84
CA LEU A 129 -12.07 -5.45 8.33
C LEU A 129 -10.73 -5.78 9.02
N LEU A 130 -9.63 -5.21 8.53
CA LEU A 130 -8.31 -5.40 9.15
C LEU A 130 -8.19 -4.69 10.51
N CYS A 131 -8.92 -3.59 10.71
CA CYS A 131 -8.81 -2.75 11.90
C CYS A 131 -9.90 -3.02 12.96
N GLN A 132 -11.02 -3.63 12.57
CA GLN A 132 -12.12 -3.93 13.49
C GLN A 132 -11.88 -5.24 14.28
N PRO A 133 -12.54 -5.41 15.46
CA PRO A 133 -12.48 -6.64 16.23
C PRO A 133 -12.96 -7.88 15.50
#